data_a66913d1de9790faa8c54d197b3bb1c2
#
_entry.id   a66913d1de9790faa8c54d197b3bb1c2
#
_cell.length_a   1.000
_cell.length_b   1.000
_cell.length_c   1.000
_cell.angle_alpha   90.00
_cell.angle_beta   90.00
_cell.angle_gamma   90.00
#
_symmetry.space_group_name_H-M   'P 1'
#
loop_
_entity.id
_entity.type
_entity.pdbx_description
1 polymer ?
#
loop_
_entity_poly.entity_id
_entity_poly.type
_entity_poly.pdbx_seq_one_letter_code
_entity_poly.pdbx_strand_id
1 'polypeptide(L)'
;MRRCDAAGAEQMSLAKSFDKKVRAVRIRCGVNLLLHQAGRVLVVAGIVASLAILIERLLAVPVRTPQTLWAFGAASAAFVLIPWLLRLPSRMQASLLLDERLRLSERFSTTLALAESDDPFAIAARSESLRTIEGANLRGHFPIRLSRGWFYGAGTWMVATSLVLFLPQKDLLGFLRDRQHKQQHAAAVRQTQTEVRQTTDAVKAAVKGLGDPNLAEDLRKLDELAEA
;
A
#
# COMPACT_ATOMS: atom_id res chain seq x y z
N MET A 1 48.12 12.65 -33.56
CA MET A 1 47.61 11.81 -32.48
C MET A 1 46.76 12.57 -31.44
N ARG A 2 47.26 13.61 -30.77
CA ARG A 2 46.51 14.34 -29.70
C ARG A 2 45.12 14.95 -30.12
N ARG A 3 44.86 15.28 -31.40
CA ARG A 3 43.57 15.81 -31.82
C ARG A 3 42.44 14.77 -31.90
N CYS A 4 42.75 13.51 -32.17
CA CYS A 4 41.75 12.44 -32.21
C CYS A 4 41.28 12.08 -30.79
N ASP A 5 42.16 12.10 -29.81
CA ASP A 5 41.85 11.79 -28.39
C ASP A 5 40.94 12.86 -27.77
N ALA A 6 41.17 14.15 -28.12
CA ALA A 6 40.34 15.27 -27.66
C ALA A 6 38.91 15.24 -28.20
N ALA A 7 38.76 14.89 -29.51
CA ALA A 7 37.44 14.74 -30.12
C ALA A 7 36.62 13.58 -29.53
N GLY A 8 37.27 12.47 -29.25
CA GLY A 8 36.63 11.31 -28.56
C GLY A 8 36.18 11.63 -27.13
N ALA A 9 37.00 12.37 -26.38
CA ALA A 9 36.67 12.79 -25.03
C ALA A 9 35.46 13.79 -25.03
N GLU A 10 35.42 14.72 -26.00
CA GLU A 10 34.31 15.65 -26.15
C GLU A 10 33.01 14.93 -26.50
N GLN A 11 33.02 14.00 -27.43
CA GLN A 11 31.84 13.20 -27.79
C GLN A 11 31.33 12.37 -26.61
N MET A 12 32.23 11.79 -25.81
CA MET A 12 31.86 11.03 -24.62
C MET A 12 31.22 11.93 -23.55
N SER A 13 31.69 13.18 -23.37
CA SER A 13 31.11 14.16 -22.44
C SER A 13 29.70 14.58 -22.86
N LEU A 14 29.50 14.82 -24.17
CA LEU A 14 28.21 15.17 -24.76
C LEU A 14 27.20 14.02 -24.63
N ALA A 15 27.62 12.76 -24.88
CA ALA A 15 26.76 11.59 -24.71
C ALA A 15 26.33 11.42 -23.23
N LYS A 16 27.24 11.61 -22.28
CA LYS A 16 26.89 11.58 -20.83
C LYS A 16 25.92 12.68 -20.45
N SER A 17 26.08 13.88 -20.98
CA SER A 17 25.16 15.00 -20.78
C SER A 17 23.76 14.70 -21.31
N PHE A 18 23.68 14.09 -22.52
CA PHE A 18 22.44 13.62 -23.13
C PHE A 18 21.71 12.61 -22.24
N ASP A 19 22.40 11.53 -21.86
CA ASP A 19 21.82 10.49 -20.99
C ASP A 19 21.33 11.06 -19.66
N LYS A 20 22.07 11.99 -19.06
CA LYS A 20 21.65 12.67 -17.84
C LYS A 20 20.36 13.47 -18.03
N LYS A 21 20.20 14.15 -19.17
CA LYS A 21 19.00 14.94 -19.50
C LYS A 21 17.80 14.05 -19.72
N VAL A 22 17.93 12.99 -20.52
CA VAL A 22 16.87 12.01 -20.77
C VAL A 22 16.43 11.32 -19.49
N ARG A 23 17.40 10.89 -18.67
CA ARG A 23 17.11 10.27 -17.36
C ARG A 23 16.39 11.23 -16.41
N ALA A 24 16.81 12.50 -16.35
CA ALA A 24 16.16 13.50 -15.51
C ALA A 24 14.69 13.73 -15.89
N VAL A 25 14.38 13.78 -17.20
CA VAL A 25 13.01 13.92 -17.68
C VAL A 25 12.19 12.65 -17.37
N ARG A 26 12.76 11.48 -17.63
CA ARG A 26 12.11 10.21 -17.30
C ARG A 26 11.73 10.13 -15.83
N ILE A 27 12.63 10.53 -14.93
CA ILE A 27 12.36 10.55 -13.48
C ILE A 27 11.25 11.55 -13.16
N ARG A 28 11.30 12.78 -13.67
CA ARG A 28 10.28 13.80 -13.42
C ARG A 28 8.90 13.41 -13.95
N CYS A 29 8.83 12.84 -15.15
CA CYS A 29 7.58 12.29 -15.69
C CYS A 29 7.07 11.12 -14.85
N GLY A 30 7.95 10.22 -14.43
CA GLY A 30 7.61 9.11 -13.54
C GLY A 30 7.08 9.57 -12.19
N VAL A 31 7.71 10.59 -11.57
CA VAL A 31 7.24 11.19 -10.32
C VAL A 31 5.88 11.86 -10.49
N ASN A 32 5.66 12.63 -11.56
CA ASN A 32 4.36 13.25 -11.83
C ASN A 32 3.27 12.21 -12.02
N LEU A 33 3.56 11.11 -12.73
CA LEU A 33 2.63 9.99 -12.89
C LEU A 33 2.31 9.33 -11.55
N LEU A 34 3.34 9.07 -10.73
CA LEU A 34 3.18 8.54 -9.37
C LEU A 34 2.29 9.43 -8.51
N LEU A 35 2.60 10.73 -8.46
CA LEU A 35 1.83 11.71 -7.68
C LEU A 35 0.37 11.78 -8.14
N HIS A 36 0.13 11.73 -9.43
CA HIS A 36 -1.22 11.75 -9.97
C HIS A 36 -2.01 10.49 -9.60
N GLN A 37 -1.38 9.31 -9.72
CA GLN A 37 -1.99 8.04 -9.36
C GLN A 37 -2.20 7.92 -7.85
N ALA A 38 -1.21 8.32 -7.05
CA ALA A 38 -1.32 8.35 -5.58
C ALA A 38 -2.47 9.24 -5.11
N GLY A 39 -2.63 10.44 -5.72
CA GLY A 39 -3.75 11.33 -5.41
C GLY A 39 -5.12 10.70 -5.68
N ARG A 40 -5.27 9.95 -6.78
CA ARG A 40 -6.52 9.22 -7.08
C ARG A 40 -6.79 8.11 -6.07
N VAL A 41 -5.77 7.29 -5.78
CA VAL A 41 -5.91 6.20 -4.81
C VAL A 41 -6.20 6.74 -3.42
N LEU A 42 -5.61 7.88 -3.03
CA LEU A 42 -5.88 8.53 -1.75
C LEU A 42 -7.37 8.90 -1.59
N VAL A 43 -7.99 9.43 -2.65
CA VAL A 43 -9.44 9.75 -2.65
C VAL A 43 -10.27 8.49 -2.47
N VAL A 44 -10.02 7.46 -3.29
CA VAL A 44 -10.78 6.20 -3.23
C VAL A 44 -10.60 5.53 -1.88
N ALA A 45 -9.36 5.46 -1.38
CA ALA A 45 -9.05 4.90 -0.07
C ALA A 45 -9.75 5.65 1.07
N GLY A 46 -9.80 6.99 1.01
CA GLY A 46 -10.51 7.81 1.98
C GLY A 46 -12.02 7.55 1.98
N ILE A 47 -12.63 7.38 0.79
CA ILE A 47 -14.06 7.05 0.68
C ILE A 47 -14.32 5.66 1.26
N VAL A 48 -13.54 4.65 0.87
CA VAL A 48 -13.68 3.28 1.38
C VAL A 48 -13.48 3.22 2.90
N ALA A 49 -12.48 3.93 3.42
CA ALA A 49 -12.26 4.03 4.86
C ALA A 49 -13.45 4.69 5.58
N SER A 50 -14.01 5.77 5.02
CA SER A 50 -15.18 6.45 5.59
C SER A 50 -16.40 5.54 5.63
N LEU A 51 -16.65 4.76 4.56
CA LEU A 51 -17.73 3.78 4.52
C LEU A 51 -17.50 2.64 5.52
N ALA A 52 -16.28 2.12 5.61
CA ALA A 52 -15.94 1.08 6.57
C ALA A 52 -16.14 1.55 8.03
N ILE A 53 -15.73 2.79 8.35
CA ILE A 53 -15.96 3.39 9.66
C ILE A 53 -17.46 3.57 9.93
N LEU A 54 -18.23 4.01 8.93
CA LEU A 54 -19.67 4.16 9.07
C LEU A 54 -20.35 2.82 9.35
N ILE A 55 -19.99 1.78 8.59
CA ILE A 55 -20.48 0.41 8.79
C ILE A 55 -20.12 -0.08 10.21
N GLU A 56 -18.87 0.08 10.63
CA GLU A 56 -18.41 -0.30 11.97
C GLU A 56 -19.20 0.40 13.06
N ARG A 57 -19.49 1.69 12.88
CA ARG A 57 -20.22 2.49 13.88
C ARG A 57 -21.72 2.20 13.95
N LEU A 58 -22.33 1.87 12.81
CA LEU A 58 -23.77 1.59 12.73
C LEU A 58 -24.12 0.15 13.08
N LEU A 59 -23.29 -0.80 12.66
CA LEU A 59 -23.52 -2.24 12.82
C LEU A 59 -22.75 -2.86 13.98
N ALA A 60 -21.86 -2.09 14.66
CA ALA A 60 -20.99 -2.56 15.73
C ALA A 60 -20.13 -3.80 15.37
N VAL A 61 -19.84 -3.99 14.07
CA VAL A 61 -19.00 -5.07 13.57
C VAL A 61 -17.55 -4.61 13.58
N PRO A 62 -16.62 -5.30 14.24
CA PRO A 62 -15.22 -4.90 14.27
C PRO A 62 -14.57 -5.13 12.89
N VAL A 63 -14.54 -4.08 12.08
CA VAL A 63 -13.91 -4.11 10.74
C VAL A 63 -12.41 -3.81 10.84
N ARG A 64 -12.00 -3.02 11.84
CA ARG A 64 -10.60 -2.61 12.03
C ARG A 64 -9.77 -3.66 12.76
N THR A 65 -9.56 -4.82 12.13
CA THR A 65 -8.55 -5.77 12.61
C THR A 65 -7.17 -5.38 12.03
N PRO A 66 -6.06 -5.71 12.71
CA PRO A 66 -4.73 -5.43 12.16
C PRO A 66 -4.53 -6.07 10.78
N GLN A 67 -5.13 -7.22 10.53
CA GLN A 67 -5.07 -7.90 9.23
C GLN A 67 -5.77 -7.11 8.13
N THR A 68 -6.98 -6.57 8.38
CA THR A 68 -7.71 -5.75 7.40
C THR A 68 -7.01 -4.43 7.11
N LEU A 69 -6.37 -3.82 8.10
CA LEU A 69 -5.58 -2.61 7.90
C LEU A 69 -4.35 -2.86 7.02
N TRP A 70 -3.62 -3.95 7.27
CA TRP A 70 -2.49 -4.36 6.43
C TRP A 70 -2.93 -4.70 5.00
N ALA A 71 -4.01 -5.46 4.83
CA ALA A 71 -4.55 -5.79 3.53
C ALA A 71 -4.98 -4.54 2.74
N PHE A 72 -5.66 -3.60 3.40
CA PHE A 72 -6.06 -2.33 2.81
C PHE A 72 -4.86 -1.46 2.40
N GLY A 73 -3.83 -1.38 3.25
CA GLY A 73 -2.57 -0.69 2.94
C GLY A 73 -1.84 -1.32 1.77
N ALA A 74 -1.69 -2.64 1.76
CA ALA A 74 -1.04 -3.38 0.67
C ALA A 74 -1.80 -3.23 -0.66
N ALA A 75 -3.14 -3.35 -0.64
CA ALA A 75 -3.97 -3.14 -1.82
C ALA A 75 -3.82 -1.70 -2.35
N SER A 76 -3.89 -0.70 -1.49
CA SER A 76 -3.70 0.71 -1.88
C SER A 76 -2.32 0.96 -2.50
N ALA A 77 -1.27 0.39 -1.92
CA ALA A 77 0.10 0.46 -2.46
C ALA A 77 0.20 -0.23 -3.83
N ALA A 78 -0.40 -1.41 -3.99
CA ALA A 78 -0.42 -2.13 -5.25
C ALA A 78 -1.15 -1.33 -6.34
N PHE A 79 -2.29 -0.73 -6.05
CA PHE A 79 -3.03 0.13 -6.98
C PHE A 79 -2.26 1.38 -7.43
N VAL A 80 -1.32 1.87 -6.62
CA VAL A 80 -0.41 2.96 -7.02
C VAL A 80 0.76 2.42 -7.83
N LEU A 81 1.44 1.38 -7.34
CA LEU A 81 2.73 0.92 -7.86
C LEU A 81 2.59 0.15 -9.18
N ILE A 82 1.57 -0.70 -9.31
CA ILE A 82 1.41 -1.53 -10.52
C ILE A 82 1.19 -0.66 -11.77
N PRO A 83 0.22 0.26 -11.82
CA PRO A 83 0.03 1.12 -12.98
C PRO A 83 1.22 2.08 -13.21
N TRP A 84 1.91 2.48 -12.14
CA TRP A 84 3.09 3.31 -12.25
C TRP A 84 4.24 2.56 -12.94
N LEU A 85 4.54 1.32 -12.53
CA LEU A 85 5.58 0.50 -13.17
C LEU A 85 5.27 0.23 -14.65
N LEU A 86 4.00 -0.10 -14.96
CA LEU A 86 3.57 -0.43 -16.32
C LEU A 86 3.58 0.80 -17.27
N ARG A 87 3.45 2.01 -16.71
CA ARG A 87 3.36 3.26 -17.50
C ARG A 87 4.62 4.13 -17.42
N LEU A 88 5.72 3.61 -16.87
CA LEU A 88 6.99 4.32 -16.89
C LEU A 88 7.42 4.58 -18.32
N PRO A 89 7.70 5.85 -18.72
CA PRO A 89 8.08 6.17 -20.08
C PRO A 89 9.39 5.47 -20.44
N SER A 90 9.45 4.90 -21.65
CA SER A 90 10.67 4.36 -22.23
C SER A 90 11.67 5.49 -22.53
N ARG A 91 12.93 5.14 -22.81
CA ARG A 91 13.94 6.14 -23.20
C ARG A 91 13.51 6.90 -24.44
N MET A 92 12.93 6.19 -25.42
CA MET A 92 12.44 6.78 -26.68
C MET A 92 11.26 7.72 -26.43
N GLN A 93 10.30 7.34 -25.60
CA GLN A 93 9.19 8.22 -25.23
C GLN A 93 9.65 9.48 -24.50
N ALA A 94 10.67 9.36 -23.63
CA ALA A 94 11.23 10.51 -22.94
C ALA A 94 11.97 11.46 -23.88
N SER A 95 12.66 10.95 -24.92
CA SER A 95 13.30 11.77 -25.96
C SER A 95 12.29 12.50 -26.83
N LEU A 96 11.21 11.84 -27.22
CA LEU A 96 10.11 12.46 -27.96
C LEU A 96 9.44 13.58 -27.18
N LEU A 97 9.17 13.36 -25.87
CA LEU A 97 8.64 14.40 -24.99
C LEU A 97 9.60 15.59 -24.82
N LEU A 98 10.91 15.34 -24.84
CA LEU A 98 11.91 16.41 -24.82
C LEU A 98 11.85 17.23 -26.11
N ASP A 99 11.81 16.58 -27.29
CA ASP A 99 11.74 17.22 -28.56
C ASP A 99 10.48 18.10 -28.69
N GLU A 100 9.33 17.57 -28.29
CA GLU A 100 8.05 18.29 -28.31
C GLU A 100 8.06 19.52 -27.37
N ARG A 101 8.54 19.37 -26.15
CA ARG A 101 8.53 20.44 -25.15
C ARG A 101 9.57 21.53 -25.40
N LEU A 102 10.71 21.15 -25.91
CA LEU A 102 11.81 22.06 -26.22
C LEU A 102 11.77 22.59 -27.68
N ARG A 103 10.82 22.09 -28.50
CA ARG A 103 10.69 22.42 -29.94
C ARG A 103 11.99 22.22 -30.72
N LEU A 104 12.68 21.11 -30.47
CA LEU A 104 14.01 20.83 -31.01
C LEU A 104 13.99 20.01 -32.31
N SER A 105 12.84 19.94 -33.01
CA SER A 105 12.71 19.26 -34.30
C SER A 105 13.31 17.85 -34.29
N GLU A 106 12.90 17.00 -33.34
CA GLU A 106 13.24 15.58 -33.21
C GLU A 106 14.75 15.28 -33.02
N ARG A 107 15.54 16.21 -32.56
CA ARG A 107 16.98 16.01 -32.36
C ARG A 107 17.32 14.99 -31.25
N PHE A 108 16.54 14.94 -30.15
CA PHE A 108 16.74 13.94 -29.11
C PHE A 108 16.38 12.53 -29.57
N SER A 109 15.23 12.38 -30.25
CA SER A 109 14.79 11.10 -30.80
C SER A 109 15.73 10.57 -31.88
N THR A 110 16.17 11.43 -32.78
CA THR A 110 17.14 11.11 -33.82
C THR A 110 18.48 10.68 -33.25
N THR A 111 19.01 11.42 -32.26
CA THR A 111 20.25 11.04 -31.58
C THR A 111 20.16 9.64 -30.96
N LEU A 112 19.02 9.30 -30.38
CA LEU A 112 18.79 7.98 -29.78
C LEU A 112 18.62 6.88 -30.82
N ALA A 113 17.89 7.17 -31.93
CA ALA A 113 17.68 6.24 -33.03
C ALA A 113 18.99 5.90 -33.77
N LEU A 114 19.88 6.88 -33.91
CA LEU A 114 21.17 6.71 -34.55
C LEU A 114 22.31 6.26 -33.58
N ALA A 115 21.97 5.95 -32.33
CA ALA A 115 22.98 5.65 -31.32
C ALA A 115 23.86 4.43 -31.65
N GLU A 116 23.31 3.44 -32.37
CA GLU A 116 23.98 2.18 -32.74
C GLU A 116 24.45 2.17 -34.19
N SER A 117 24.26 3.26 -34.96
CA SER A 117 24.68 3.32 -36.35
C SER A 117 26.13 3.79 -36.48
N ASP A 118 26.91 3.02 -37.23
CA ASP A 118 28.33 3.30 -37.53
C ASP A 118 28.50 4.05 -38.89
N ASP A 119 27.39 4.41 -39.55
CA ASP A 119 27.41 5.19 -40.78
C ASP A 119 28.04 6.57 -40.51
N PRO A 120 29.02 7.03 -41.33
CA PRO A 120 29.64 8.35 -41.20
C PRO A 120 28.62 9.51 -41.16
N PHE A 121 27.52 9.38 -41.91
CA PHE A 121 26.43 10.38 -41.95
C PHE A 121 25.67 10.40 -40.62
N ALA A 122 25.37 9.23 -40.08
CA ALA A 122 24.70 9.09 -38.76
C ALA A 122 25.58 9.63 -37.63
N ILE A 123 26.87 9.40 -37.66
CA ILE A 123 27.84 9.94 -36.70
C ILE A 123 27.88 11.48 -36.77
N ALA A 124 27.91 12.07 -37.97
CA ALA A 124 27.88 13.51 -38.15
C ALA A 124 26.57 14.13 -37.65
N ALA A 125 25.41 13.58 -38.02
CA ALA A 125 24.10 14.00 -37.58
C ALA A 125 23.93 13.92 -36.06
N ARG A 126 24.43 12.83 -35.46
CA ARG A 126 24.42 12.62 -34.00
C ARG A 126 25.28 13.66 -33.29
N SER A 127 26.49 13.94 -33.79
CA SER A 127 27.40 14.94 -33.19
C SER A 127 26.81 16.35 -33.22
N GLU A 128 26.20 16.74 -34.33
CA GLU A 128 25.49 18.02 -34.49
C GLU A 128 24.29 18.14 -33.52
N SER A 129 23.49 17.09 -33.45
CA SER A 129 22.36 17.03 -32.54
C SER A 129 22.81 17.14 -31.07
N LEU A 130 23.85 16.42 -30.67
CA LEU A 130 24.41 16.46 -29.30
C LEU A 130 24.87 17.85 -28.87
N ARG A 131 25.57 18.59 -29.77
CA ARG A 131 25.99 19.96 -29.53
C ARG A 131 24.82 20.92 -29.29
N THR A 132 23.77 20.78 -30.09
CA THR A 132 22.56 21.59 -29.94
C THR A 132 21.84 21.28 -28.64
N ILE A 133 21.79 20.00 -28.26
CA ILE A 133 21.15 19.49 -27.06
C ILE A 133 21.90 19.98 -25.79
N GLU A 134 23.22 20.15 -25.87
CA GLU A 134 24.02 20.61 -24.72
C GLU A 134 23.53 21.96 -24.19
N GLY A 135 23.20 22.89 -25.07
CA GLY A 135 22.65 24.21 -24.76
C GLY A 135 21.20 24.19 -24.24
N ALA A 136 20.47 23.08 -24.38
CA ALA A 136 19.06 23.01 -24.03
C ALA A 136 18.84 23.07 -22.49
N ASN A 137 18.06 24.06 -22.06
CA ASN A 137 17.72 24.26 -20.65
C ASN A 137 16.43 23.52 -20.27
N LEU A 138 16.54 22.53 -19.38
CA LEU A 138 15.40 21.75 -18.89
C LEU A 138 14.63 22.43 -17.75
N ARG A 139 15.17 23.51 -17.17
CA ARG A 139 14.54 24.20 -16.04
C ARG A 139 13.24 24.88 -16.53
N GLY A 140 12.14 24.60 -15.84
CA GLY A 140 10.82 25.20 -16.14
C GLY A 140 9.95 24.39 -17.10
N HIS A 141 10.49 23.53 -17.96
CA HIS A 141 9.71 22.78 -18.94
C HIS A 141 9.05 21.49 -18.35
N PHE A 142 9.60 20.95 -17.29
CA PHE A 142 9.08 19.76 -16.60
C PHE A 142 8.85 20.02 -15.10
N PRO A 143 7.87 20.88 -14.70
CA PRO A 143 7.56 21.12 -13.30
C PRO A 143 6.91 19.88 -12.68
N ILE A 144 7.27 19.57 -11.44
CA ILE A 144 6.55 18.60 -10.62
C ILE A 144 5.30 19.32 -10.10
N ARG A 145 4.12 18.84 -10.46
CA ARG A 145 2.85 19.45 -10.07
C ARG A 145 2.04 18.49 -9.20
N LEU A 146 1.62 18.97 -8.06
CA LEU A 146 0.66 18.25 -7.22
C LEU A 146 -0.71 18.27 -7.92
N SER A 147 -1.31 17.09 -8.11
CA SER A 147 -2.63 16.99 -8.74
C SER A 147 -3.71 17.46 -7.76
N ARG A 148 -4.83 17.95 -8.28
CA ARG A 148 -6.00 18.32 -7.46
C ARG A 148 -6.55 17.14 -6.63
N GLY A 149 -6.26 15.91 -7.03
CA GLY A 149 -6.60 14.70 -6.28
C GLY A 149 -6.06 14.67 -4.86
N TRP A 150 -4.94 15.34 -4.58
CA TRP A 150 -4.39 15.42 -3.22
C TRP A 150 -5.29 16.22 -2.28
N PHE A 151 -5.87 17.33 -2.75
CA PHE A 151 -6.80 18.14 -1.96
C PHE A 151 -8.10 17.39 -1.68
N TYR A 152 -8.65 16.71 -2.69
CA TYR A 152 -9.83 15.85 -2.50
C TYR A 152 -9.52 14.66 -1.59
N GLY A 153 -8.33 14.05 -1.73
CA GLY A 153 -7.86 13.00 -0.84
C GLY A 153 -7.76 13.46 0.61
N ALA A 154 -7.14 14.61 0.87
CA ALA A 154 -7.08 15.19 2.20
C ALA A 154 -8.50 15.44 2.77
N GLY A 155 -9.42 15.95 1.96
CA GLY A 155 -10.81 16.14 2.36
C GLY A 155 -11.52 14.84 2.76
N THR A 156 -11.39 13.77 1.98
CA THR A 156 -12.00 12.47 2.31
C THR A 156 -11.42 11.85 3.58
N TRP A 157 -10.12 12.00 3.81
CA TRP A 157 -9.48 11.53 5.05
C TRP A 157 -9.87 12.38 6.26
N MET A 158 -10.09 13.69 6.08
CA MET A 158 -10.63 14.56 7.11
C MET A 158 -12.04 14.12 7.52
N VAL A 159 -12.90 13.78 6.55
CA VAL A 159 -14.23 13.21 6.81
C VAL A 159 -14.11 11.87 7.58
N ALA A 160 -13.22 10.96 7.14
CA ALA A 160 -13.00 9.70 7.84
C ALA A 160 -12.58 9.92 9.30
N THR A 161 -11.66 10.84 9.54
CA THR A 161 -11.22 11.19 10.91
C THR A 161 -12.34 11.81 11.72
N SER A 162 -13.13 12.70 11.12
CA SER A 162 -14.31 13.32 11.76
C SER A 162 -15.33 12.26 12.17
N LEU A 163 -15.62 11.29 11.30
CA LEU A 163 -16.52 10.16 11.63
C LEU A 163 -16.02 9.35 12.83
N VAL A 164 -14.70 9.11 12.93
CA VAL A 164 -14.12 8.41 14.07
C VAL A 164 -14.30 9.20 15.37
N LEU A 165 -14.09 10.51 15.33
CA LEU A 165 -14.09 11.35 16.53
C LEU A 165 -15.50 11.71 17.00
N PHE A 166 -16.41 12.03 16.08
CA PHE A 166 -17.72 12.60 16.42
C PHE A 166 -18.86 11.58 16.39
N LEU A 167 -18.70 10.44 15.70
CA LEU A 167 -19.79 9.47 15.63
C LEU A 167 -19.72 8.49 16.81
N PRO A 168 -20.67 8.52 17.79
CA PRO A 168 -20.72 7.53 18.85
C PRO A 168 -21.08 6.15 18.28
N GLN A 169 -20.58 5.09 18.92
CA GLN A 169 -20.96 3.73 18.54
C GLN A 169 -22.43 3.52 18.94
N LYS A 170 -23.30 3.30 17.96
CA LYS A 170 -24.69 2.93 18.16
C LYS A 170 -24.88 1.49 17.67
N ASP A 171 -25.28 0.63 18.61
CA ASP A 171 -25.61 -0.77 18.31
C ASP A 171 -27.06 -0.84 17.80
N LEU A 172 -27.27 -0.57 16.50
CA LEU A 172 -28.60 -0.56 15.91
C LEU A 172 -29.18 -1.98 15.75
N LEU A 173 -28.36 -3.02 15.71
CA LEU A 173 -28.78 -4.40 15.50
C LEU A 173 -28.62 -5.30 16.73
N GLY A 174 -28.23 -4.75 17.87
CA GLY A 174 -28.09 -5.52 19.12
C GLY A 174 -26.91 -6.50 19.16
N PHE A 175 -26.03 -6.48 18.16
CA PHE A 175 -24.89 -7.39 18.11
C PHE A 175 -23.93 -7.29 19.30
N LEU A 176 -23.77 -6.10 19.89
CA LEU A 176 -22.95 -5.91 21.09
C LEU A 176 -23.62 -6.53 22.30
N ARG A 177 -24.95 -6.37 22.44
CA ARG A 177 -25.74 -6.99 23.52
C ARG A 177 -25.67 -8.51 23.43
N ASP A 178 -25.86 -9.09 22.23
CA ASP A 178 -25.76 -10.53 22.02
C ASP A 178 -24.37 -11.09 22.34
N ARG A 179 -23.31 -10.35 22.01
CA ARG A 179 -21.94 -10.74 22.36
C ARG A 179 -21.69 -10.67 23.87
N GLN A 180 -22.17 -9.63 24.52
CA GLN A 180 -22.07 -9.49 25.98
C GLN A 180 -22.84 -10.60 26.68
N HIS A 181 -24.07 -10.91 26.24
CA HIS A 181 -24.85 -12.04 26.79
C HIS A 181 -24.12 -13.36 26.57
N LYS A 182 -23.61 -13.65 25.37
CA LYS A 182 -22.84 -14.88 25.11
C LYS A 182 -21.57 -14.98 25.97
N GLN A 183 -20.86 -13.87 26.16
CA GLN A 183 -19.67 -13.85 27.04
C GLN A 183 -20.04 -14.03 28.50
N GLN A 184 -21.11 -13.41 29.01
CA GLN A 184 -21.62 -13.59 30.35
C GLN A 184 -22.09 -15.01 30.58
N HIS A 185 -22.83 -15.62 29.65
CA HIS A 185 -23.22 -17.02 29.70
C HIS A 185 -22.02 -17.95 29.71
N ALA A 186 -21.03 -17.72 28.84
CA ALA A 186 -19.82 -18.54 28.82
C ALA A 186 -18.99 -18.40 30.14
N ALA A 187 -18.93 -17.19 30.71
CA ALA A 187 -18.28 -16.97 32.00
C ALA A 187 -19.04 -17.65 33.14
N ALA A 188 -20.37 -17.53 33.20
CA ALA A 188 -21.20 -18.18 34.16
C ALA A 188 -21.07 -19.71 34.10
N VAL A 189 -21.13 -20.29 32.88
CA VAL A 189 -20.92 -21.75 32.73
C VAL A 189 -19.54 -22.19 33.23
N ARG A 190 -18.48 -21.42 32.93
CA ARG A 190 -17.14 -21.74 33.47
C ARG A 190 -17.05 -21.66 34.97
N GLN A 191 -17.71 -20.68 35.59
CA GLN A 191 -17.76 -20.58 37.05
C GLN A 191 -18.50 -21.77 37.67
N THR A 192 -19.68 -22.11 37.14
CA THR A 192 -20.45 -23.28 37.61
C THR A 192 -19.65 -24.56 37.41
N GLN A 193 -18.94 -24.75 36.29
CA GLN A 193 -18.07 -25.92 36.11
C GLN A 193 -16.94 -25.98 37.12
N THR A 194 -16.35 -24.84 37.47
CA THR A 194 -15.27 -24.79 38.48
C THR A 194 -15.81 -25.11 39.87
N GLU A 195 -16.96 -24.59 40.25
CA GLU A 195 -17.62 -24.87 41.50
C GLU A 195 -18.05 -26.36 41.63
N VAL A 196 -18.62 -26.90 40.53
CA VAL A 196 -18.98 -28.33 40.48
C VAL A 196 -17.74 -29.22 40.64
N ARG A 197 -16.63 -28.88 39.95
CA ARG A 197 -15.38 -29.62 40.10
C ARG A 197 -14.84 -29.53 41.53
N GLN A 198 -14.82 -28.35 42.16
CA GLN A 198 -14.35 -28.17 43.52
C GLN A 198 -15.21 -28.96 44.54
N THR A 199 -16.54 -28.91 44.36
CA THR A 199 -17.44 -29.69 45.22
C THR A 199 -17.30 -31.20 45.03
N THR A 200 -17.13 -31.64 43.75
CA THR A 200 -16.88 -33.04 43.45
C THR A 200 -15.56 -33.53 44.03
N ASP A 201 -14.50 -32.74 43.94
CA ASP A 201 -13.20 -33.06 44.51
C ASP A 201 -13.25 -33.09 46.06
N ALA A 202 -14.00 -32.16 46.67
CA ALA A 202 -14.22 -32.16 48.11
C ALA A 202 -15.00 -33.39 48.59
N VAL A 203 -16.05 -33.78 47.86
CA VAL A 203 -16.83 -35.00 48.13
C VAL A 203 -15.96 -36.25 47.96
N LYS A 204 -15.16 -36.33 46.89
CA LYS A 204 -14.21 -37.44 46.70
C LYS A 204 -13.21 -37.56 47.84
N ALA A 205 -12.68 -36.42 48.31
CA ALA A 205 -11.75 -36.40 49.43
C ALA A 205 -12.41 -36.88 50.75
N ALA A 206 -13.65 -36.45 50.98
CA ALA A 206 -14.43 -36.87 52.19
C ALA A 206 -14.77 -38.36 52.15
N VAL A 207 -15.20 -38.89 51.00
CA VAL A 207 -15.53 -40.31 50.80
C VAL A 207 -14.29 -41.20 50.95
N LYS A 208 -13.14 -40.74 50.42
CA LYS A 208 -11.87 -41.47 50.60
C LYS A 208 -11.44 -41.56 52.09
N GLY A 209 -11.83 -40.56 52.87
CA GLY A 209 -11.59 -40.54 54.31
C GLY A 209 -12.50 -41.52 55.12
N LEU A 210 -13.68 -41.88 54.59
CA LEU A 210 -14.63 -42.79 55.22
C LEU A 210 -14.36 -44.27 54.99
N GLY A 211 -13.55 -44.65 54.02
CA GLY A 211 -13.09 -46.02 53.78
C GLY A 211 -14.16 -47.04 53.36
N ASP A 212 -15.34 -46.59 52.91
CA ASP A 212 -16.44 -47.47 52.53
C ASP A 212 -16.35 -47.87 51.07
N PRO A 213 -16.17 -49.17 50.70
CA PRO A 213 -15.95 -49.63 49.35
C PRO A 213 -17.17 -49.44 48.44
N ASN A 214 -18.39 -49.45 48.93
CA ASN A 214 -19.60 -49.26 48.16
C ASN A 214 -19.76 -47.82 47.69
N LEU A 215 -19.38 -46.86 48.51
CA LEU A 215 -19.42 -45.42 48.17
C LEU A 215 -18.38 -45.06 47.10
N ALA A 216 -17.26 -45.75 47.05
CA ALA A 216 -16.21 -45.57 46.06
C ALA A 216 -16.65 -46.02 44.65
N GLU A 217 -17.47 -47.09 44.57
CA GLU A 217 -18.03 -47.57 43.30
C GLU A 217 -19.09 -46.63 42.72
N ASP A 218 -19.96 -46.07 43.57
CA ASP A 218 -20.97 -45.11 43.17
C ASP A 218 -20.37 -43.78 42.68
N LEU A 219 -19.26 -43.34 43.30
CA LEU A 219 -18.50 -42.15 42.82
C LEU A 219 -17.89 -42.39 41.42
N ARG A 220 -17.42 -43.61 41.15
CA ARG A 220 -16.87 -43.95 39.85
C ARG A 220 -17.94 -43.91 38.74
N LYS A 221 -19.17 -44.38 39.07
CA LYS A 221 -20.31 -44.27 38.14
C LYS A 221 -20.72 -42.81 37.88
N LEU A 222 -20.63 -41.95 38.90
CA LEU A 222 -20.90 -40.52 38.71
C LEU A 222 -19.81 -39.81 37.85
N ASP A 223 -18.57 -40.22 37.95
CA ASP A 223 -17.49 -39.71 37.05
C ASP A 223 -17.71 -40.10 35.60
N GLU A 224 -18.11 -41.35 35.33
CA GLU A 224 -18.44 -41.82 33.99
C GLU A 224 -19.65 -41.07 33.38
N LEU A 225 -20.63 -40.68 34.20
CA LEU A 225 -21.77 -39.86 33.76
C LEU A 225 -21.43 -38.37 33.57
N ALA A 226 -20.40 -37.87 34.20
CA ALA A 226 -19.96 -36.48 34.05
C ALA A 226 -19.02 -36.27 32.87
N GLU A 227 -18.42 -37.34 32.32
CA GLU A 227 -17.59 -37.33 31.12
C GLU A 227 -18.37 -37.62 29.82
N ALA A 228 -19.60 -38.12 29.90
CA ALA A 228 -20.48 -38.41 28.76
C ALA A 228 -21.31 -37.17 28.37
#